data_332f6c6d206bddf3f3c6d370be8a06d1
#
_entry.id   332f6c6d206bddf3f3c6d370be8a06d1
#
_cell.length_a   1.000
_cell.length_b   1.000
_cell.length_c   1.000
_cell.angle_alpha   90.00
_cell.angle_beta   90.00
_cell.angle_gamma   90.00
#
_symmetry.space_group_name_H-M   'P 1'
#
loop_
_entity.id
_entity.type
_entity.pdbx_description
1 polymer ?
#
loop_
_entity_poly.entity_id
_entity_poly.type
_entity_poly.pdbx_seq_one_letter_code
_entity_poly.pdbx_strand_id
1 'polypeptide(L)'
;MTTLTSPHDLLAAIPFLIGYHPIDSLVLVSIKEDCVGMAMRIDYPIDQGEVAFDLCASHISADEAEGALIVAYQPHGRSDGYEVLAQTTAALSRAGIAIYESILIADGFYRSVLCHDITCCPVGGRPIPPLDSTQIAAESVVAGHPMPFASFADLGASVRSNLLAHEEQWLERVQKSCVDPLDSDLNNLQRDGATAVIDLANDFIAHGISTDQDLIAHVLGRLSEIQVRDFALGSHDLDSADGYRRMWMHLLRSAPPGFVAPVACLAAAIAYEYGDGALARAALDRAFTDAPTYSLALLLQRVFSAGWPPQSFAQMRSELHPKVCAAIFG
;
A
#
# COMPACT_ATOMS: atom_id res chain seq x y z
N MET A 1 -6.23 21.38 -0.05
CA MET A 1 -4.81 20.94 -0.05
C MET A 1 -4.23 21.38 1.28
N THR A 2 -3.86 20.45 2.14
CA THR A 2 -3.34 20.77 3.46
C THR A 2 -1.89 21.24 3.34
N THR A 3 -1.56 22.38 3.93
CA THR A 3 -0.21 22.95 3.89
C THR A 3 0.57 22.56 5.12
N LEU A 4 1.74 21.94 4.96
CA LEU A 4 2.66 21.65 6.05
C LEU A 4 3.49 22.89 6.36
N THR A 5 3.24 23.52 7.50
CA THR A 5 3.91 24.77 7.90
C THR A 5 4.85 24.61 9.09
N SER A 6 4.81 23.45 9.73
CA SER A 6 5.56 23.17 10.95
C SER A 6 5.95 21.69 11.06
N PRO A 7 6.95 21.37 11.91
CA PRO A 7 7.24 19.97 12.27
C PRO A 7 6.02 19.23 12.84
N HIS A 8 5.13 19.92 13.55
CA HIS A 8 3.88 19.34 14.04
C HIS A 8 2.98 18.86 12.91
N ASP A 9 2.83 19.68 11.85
CA ASP A 9 1.99 19.33 10.70
C ASP A 9 2.56 18.11 9.99
N LEU A 10 3.89 18.05 9.82
CA LEU A 10 4.56 16.90 9.24
C LEU A 10 4.30 15.62 10.05
N LEU A 11 4.50 15.67 11.36
CA LEU A 11 4.29 14.52 12.24
C LEU A 11 2.84 14.06 12.27
N ALA A 12 1.89 14.99 12.15
CA ALA A 12 0.47 14.68 12.02
C ALA A 12 0.09 14.12 10.65
N ALA A 13 0.78 14.53 9.56
CA ALA A 13 0.51 14.07 8.21
C ALA A 13 1.05 12.64 7.94
N ILE A 14 2.22 12.30 8.47
CA ILE A 14 2.88 11.02 8.21
C ILE A 14 1.95 9.81 8.42
N PRO A 15 1.21 9.66 9.52
CA PRO A 15 0.31 8.52 9.70
C PRO A 15 -0.76 8.40 8.59
N PHE A 16 -1.26 9.53 8.05
CA PHE A 16 -2.21 9.52 6.92
C PHE A 16 -1.53 9.13 5.61
N LEU A 17 -0.27 9.56 5.41
CA LEU A 17 0.51 9.24 4.19
C LEU A 17 0.87 7.76 4.10
N ILE A 18 1.14 7.10 5.25
CA ILE A 18 1.55 5.68 5.27
C ILE A 18 0.45 4.74 5.80
N GLY A 19 -0.72 5.26 6.20
CA GLY A 19 -1.88 4.48 6.62
C GLY A 19 -1.87 4.00 8.08
N TYR A 20 -0.79 4.21 8.86
CA TYR A 20 -0.68 3.80 10.26
C TYR A 20 0.37 4.63 11.02
N HIS A 21 0.37 4.54 12.36
CA HIS A 21 1.39 5.20 13.19
C HIS A 21 2.73 4.46 13.11
N PRO A 22 3.80 5.09 12.57
CA PRO A 22 5.11 4.47 12.48
C PRO A 22 5.80 4.40 13.85
N ILE A 23 6.48 3.30 14.11
CA ILE A 23 7.38 3.07 15.23
C ILE A 23 8.64 2.39 14.70
N ASP A 24 9.76 2.51 15.41
CA ASP A 24 11.02 1.81 15.11
C ASP A 24 11.34 1.83 13.60
N SER A 25 11.40 3.04 13.03
CA SER A 25 11.44 3.19 11.57
C SER A 25 12.10 4.50 11.14
N LEU A 26 12.50 4.52 9.88
CA LEU A 26 12.89 5.72 9.17
C LEU A 26 11.81 6.02 8.11
N VAL A 27 11.27 7.23 8.14
CA VAL A 27 10.28 7.73 7.17
C VAL A 27 10.91 8.84 6.36
N LEU A 28 10.76 8.75 5.04
CA LEU A 28 11.14 9.80 4.12
C LEU A 28 9.89 10.23 3.34
N VAL A 29 9.74 11.53 3.15
CA VAL A 29 8.67 12.12 2.36
C VAL A 29 9.31 12.98 1.29
N SER A 30 9.05 12.69 0.02
CA SER A 30 9.53 13.49 -1.10
C SER A 30 8.73 14.79 -1.22
N ILE A 31 9.41 15.86 -1.65
CA ILE A 31 8.79 17.13 -1.99
C ILE A 31 9.08 17.43 -3.45
N LYS A 32 8.02 17.70 -4.21
CA LYS A 32 8.03 18.01 -5.62
C LYS A 32 7.10 19.19 -5.88
N GLU A 33 7.62 20.26 -6.49
CA GLU A 33 6.84 21.48 -6.79
C GLU A 33 6.10 22.01 -5.54
N ASP A 34 6.79 22.07 -4.40
CA ASP A 34 6.23 22.44 -3.08
C ASP A 34 5.09 21.55 -2.57
N CYS A 35 4.85 20.41 -3.21
CA CYS A 35 3.85 19.44 -2.80
C CYS A 35 4.47 18.18 -2.18
N VAL A 36 3.73 17.57 -1.26
CA VAL A 36 4.07 16.24 -0.75
C VAL A 36 3.88 15.21 -1.88
N GLY A 37 4.95 14.51 -2.22
CA GLY A 37 4.98 13.42 -3.18
C GLY A 37 4.90 12.05 -2.50
N MET A 38 5.87 11.19 -2.80
CA MET A 38 5.96 9.85 -2.24
C MET A 38 6.31 9.88 -0.75
N ALA A 39 5.62 9.09 0.06
CA ALA A 39 6.03 8.76 1.42
C ALA A 39 6.52 7.30 1.47
N MET A 40 7.72 7.09 1.98
CA MET A 40 8.28 5.76 2.17
C MET A 40 8.66 5.53 3.62
N ARG A 41 8.47 4.31 4.07
CA ARG A 41 8.88 3.86 5.40
C ARG A 41 9.75 2.61 5.27
N ILE A 42 10.88 2.61 5.93
CA ILE A 42 11.71 1.43 6.13
C ILE A 42 11.81 1.11 7.63
N ASP A 43 12.11 -0.15 7.96
CA ASP A 43 12.47 -0.51 9.33
C ASP A 43 13.70 0.27 9.76
N TYR A 44 13.79 0.58 11.06
CA TYR A 44 14.93 1.34 11.56
C TYR A 44 16.25 0.64 11.18
N PRO A 45 17.17 1.34 10.50
CA PRO A 45 18.32 0.71 9.85
C PRO A 45 19.42 0.35 10.86
N ILE A 46 19.21 -0.73 11.64
CA ILE A 46 20.10 -1.10 12.74
C ILE A 46 21.46 -1.58 12.25
N ASP A 47 21.54 -2.41 11.23
CA ASP A 47 22.79 -3.04 10.78
C ASP A 47 22.94 -3.06 9.23
N GLN A 48 22.20 -2.22 8.53
CA GLN A 48 22.12 -2.31 7.05
C GLN A 48 23.19 -1.51 6.30
N GLY A 49 24.03 -0.76 7.02
CA GLY A 49 25.11 0.04 6.42
C GLY A 49 24.60 1.11 5.44
N GLU A 50 25.50 1.65 4.63
CA GLU A 50 25.21 2.72 3.66
C GLU A 50 24.21 2.29 2.57
N VAL A 51 24.09 1.00 2.28
CA VAL A 51 23.25 0.45 1.20
C VAL A 51 21.76 0.81 1.39
N ALA A 52 21.25 0.77 2.62
CA ALA A 52 19.86 1.11 2.89
C ALA A 52 19.56 2.60 2.61
N PHE A 53 20.48 3.48 2.98
CA PHE A 53 20.35 4.92 2.76
C PHE A 53 20.45 5.30 1.29
N ASP A 54 21.37 4.66 0.55
CA ASP A 54 21.52 4.86 -0.90
C ASP A 54 20.28 4.34 -1.66
N LEU A 55 19.67 3.24 -1.20
CA LEU A 55 18.41 2.76 -1.75
C LEU A 55 17.27 3.77 -1.51
N CYS A 56 17.17 4.32 -0.29
CA CYS A 56 16.20 5.37 -0.01
C CYS A 56 16.40 6.59 -0.92
N ALA A 57 17.64 7.04 -1.08
CA ALA A 57 17.96 8.15 -1.95
C ALA A 57 17.60 7.86 -3.43
N SER A 58 17.82 6.63 -3.90
CA SER A 58 17.45 6.24 -5.26
C SER A 58 15.94 6.27 -5.49
N HIS A 59 15.12 5.86 -4.50
CA HIS A 59 13.66 5.93 -4.60
C HIS A 59 13.16 7.37 -4.61
N ILE A 60 13.67 8.24 -3.73
CA ILE A 60 13.33 9.66 -3.71
C ILE A 60 13.73 10.33 -5.03
N SER A 61 14.91 9.98 -5.59
CA SER A 61 15.34 10.47 -6.88
C SER A 61 14.46 9.97 -8.04
N ALA A 62 14.01 8.72 -7.99
CA ALA A 62 13.10 8.15 -9.00
C ALA A 62 11.72 8.82 -9.00
N ASP A 63 11.31 9.40 -7.88
CA ASP A 63 10.10 10.25 -7.78
C ASP A 63 10.32 11.66 -8.36
N GLU A 64 11.50 11.97 -8.91
CA GLU A 64 11.88 13.30 -9.42
C GLU A 64 11.75 14.41 -8.36
N ALA A 65 12.00 14.09 -7.09
CA ALA A 65 11.86 15.00 -5.97
C ALA A 65 12.98 16.06 -5.96
N GLU A 66 12.62 17.30 -5.65
CA GLU A 66 13.55 18.42 -5.44
C GLU A 66 14.11 18.42 -4.01
N GLY A 67 13.30 17.92 -3.07
CA GLY A 67 13.64 17.87 -1.66
C GLY A 67 13.02 16.71 -0.92
N ALA A 68 13.44 16.53 0.33
CA ALA A 68 12.93 15.50 1.21
C ALA A 68 12.76 15.99 2.65
N LEU A 69 11.78 15.41 3.32
CA LEU A 69 11.58 15.48 4.77
C LEU A 69 11.98 14.11 5.35
N ILE A 70 12.72 14.09 6.44
CA ILE A 70 13.25 12.88 7.05
C ILE A 70 12.77 12.80 8.50
N VAL A 71 12.22 11.67 8.90
CA VAL A 71 11.81 11.42 10.29
C VAL A 71 12.32 10.07 10.76
N ALA A 72 13.18 10.04 11.77
CA ALA A 72 13.66 8.84 12.41
C ALA A 72 12.86 8.58 13.71
N TYR A 73 12.09 7.50 13.73
CA TYR A 73 11.41 6.96 14.91
C TYR A 73 12.38 5.99 15.60
N GLN A 74 13.19 6.53 16.51
CA GLN A 74 14.25 5.79 17.18
C GLN A 74 13.65 4.73 18.12
N PRO A 75 14.09 3.46 18.03
CA PRO A 75 13.66 2.41 18.95
C PRO A 75 14.05 2.72 20.40
N HIS A 76 13.20 2.31 21.34
CA HIS A 76 13.48 2.49 22.76
C HIS A 76 14.84 1.88 23.16
N GLY A 77 15.61 2.61 23.95
CA GLY A 77 16.92 2.18 24.42
C GLY A 77 18.08 2.37 23.43
N ARG A 78 17.81 2.91 22.23
CA ARG A 78 18.87 3.32 21.28
C ARG A 78 19.21 4.79 21.46
N SER A 79 20.40 5.19 20.93
CA SER A 79 20.89 6.57 20.99
C SER A 79 21.57 7.04 19.71
N ASP A 80 21.40 6.27 18.61
CA ASP A 80 22.05 6.47 17.31
C ASP A 80 21.17 7.23 16.28
N GLY A 81 20.02 7.77 16.71
CA GLY A 81 19.09 8.45 15.81
C GLY A 81 19.69 9.63 15.04
N TYR A 82 20.58 10.40 15.68
CA TYR A 82 21.30 11.47 14.98
C TYR A 82 22.25 10.94 13.92
N GLU A 83 22.89 9.79 14.14
CA GLU A 83 23.77 9.16 13.16
C GLU A 83 22.97 8.64 11.96
N VAL A 84 21.82 7.99 12.21
CA VAL A 84 20.89 7.53 11.15
C VAL A 84 20.43 8.71 10.30
N LEU A 85 20.02 9.82 10.91
CA LEU A 85 19.62 11.04 10.19
C LEU A 85 20.79 11.65 9.39
N ALA A 86 22.00 11.68 9.97
CA ALA A 86 23.18 12.19 9.28
C ALA A 86 23.55 11.33 8.06
N GLN A 87 23.53 10.02 8.18
CA GLN A 87 23.81 9.09 7.07
C GLN A 87 22.75 9.20 5.97
N THR A 88 21.46 9.29 6.35
CA THR A 88 20.34 9.50 5.41
C THR A 88 20.51 10.83 4.66
N THR A 89 20.80 11.91 5.39
CA THR A 89 21.07 13.24 4.82
C THR A 89 22.24 13.21 3.84
N ALA A 90 23.33 12.51 4.19
CA ALA A 90 24.49 12.38 3.31
C ALA A 90 24.15 11.63 2.02
N ALA A 91 23.37 10.54 2.09
CA ALA A 91 22.93 9.78 0.92
C ALA A 91 22.05 10.63 -0.02
N LEU A 92 21.04 11.33 0.53
CA LEU A 92 20.18 12.22 -0.24
C LEU A 92 20.94 13.38 -0.87
N SER A 93 21.89 13.98 -0.13
CA SER A 93 22.74 15.06 -0.66
C SER A 93 23.63 14.60 -1.79
N ARG A 94 24.18 13.36 -1.73
CA ARG A 94 24.92 12.76 -2.85
C ARG A 94 24.05 12.60 -4.10
N ALA A 95 22.75 12.33 -3.91
CA ALA A 95 21.78 12.23 -4.99
C ALA A 95 21.26 13.60 -5.49
N GLY A 96 21.73 14.72 -4.91
CA GLY A 96 21.31 16.07 -5.29
C GLY A 96 19.97 16.51 -4.72
N ILE A 97 19.43 15.80 -3.71
CA ILE A 97 18.13 16.07 -3.09
C ILE A 97 18.34 16.99 -1.89
N ALA A 98 17.61 18.12 -1.85
CA ALA A 98 17.63 19.05 -0.75
C ALA A 98 16.90 18.48 0.49
N ILE A 99 17.39 18.81 1.70
CA ILE A 99 16.72 18.41 2.94
C ILE A 99 15.98 19.62 3.50
N TYR A 100 14.65 19.56 3.53
CA TYR A 100 13.81 20.63 4.03
C TYR A 100 13.54 20.51 5.52
N GLU A 101 13.46 19.27 6.04
CA GLU A 101 13.34 19.03 7.48
C GLU A 101 13.95 17.66 7.84
N SER A 102 14.51 17.56 9.03
CA SER A 102 15.08 16.33 9.59
C SER A 102 14.73 16.23 11.07
N ILE A 103 13.90 15.26 11.44
CA ILE A 103 13.33 15.13 12.78
C ILE A 103 13.75 13.81 13.41
N LEU A 104 14.24 13.90 14.64
CA LEU A 104 14.42 12.75 15.53
C LEU A 104 13.22 12.64 16.46
N ILE A 105 12.63 11.45 16.53
CA ILE A 105 11.63 11.07 17.53
C ILE A 105 12.25 10.03 18.44
N ALA A 106 12.22 10.27 19.74
CA ALA A 106 12.69 9.35 20.78
C ALA A 106 11.83 9.53 22.04
N ASP A 107 11.40 8.40 22.63
CA ASP A 107 10.66 8.35 23.89
C ASP A 107 9.45 9.30 23.98
N GLY A 108 8.71 9.46 22.87
CA GLY A 108 7.51 10.31 22.79
C GLY A 108 7.78 11.80 22.57
N PHE A 109 9.04 12.18 22.38
CA PHE A 109 9.46 13.55 22.09
C PHE A 109 10.05 13.65 20.69
N TYR A 110 9.87 14.78 20.02
CA TYR A 110 10.50 15.07 18.74
C TYR A 110 11.41 16.29 18.81
N ARG A 111 12.43 16.31 17.96
CA ARG A 111 13.34 17.43 17.78
C ARG A 111 13.74 17.56 16.31
N SER A 112 13.65 18.78 15.75
CA SER A 112 14.28 19.10 14.48
C SER A 112 15.80 19.16 14.63
N VAL A 113 16.51 18.49 13.74
CA VAL A 113 17.99 18.50 13.70
C VAL A 113 18.50 19.77 13.01
N LEU A 114 17.69 20.37 12.15
CA LEU A 114 18.04 21.57 11.40
C LEU A 114 17.76 22.85 12.21
N CYS A 115 16.92 22.78 13.24
CA CYS A 115 16.59 23.91 14.08
C CYS A 115 17.60 24.10 15.23
N HIS A 116 18.25 25.26 15.29
CA HIS A 116 19.20 25.62 16.34
C HIS A 116 18.61 26.53 17.43
N ASP A 117 17.36 26.93 17.30
CA ASP A 117 16.66 27.74 18.31
C ASP A 117 16.19 26.85 19.48
N ILE A 118 16.81 27.01 20.62
CA ILE A 118 16.48 26.25 21.85
C ILE A 118 15.10 26.56 22.42
N THR A 119 14.49 27.67 22.05
CA THR A 119 13.11 28.04 22.42
C THR A 119 12.11 27.26 21.51
N CYS A 120 12.46 27.10 20.28
CA CYS A 120 11.68 26.29 19.31
C CYS A 120 11.92 24.78 19.51
N CYS A 121 13.18 24.38 19.57
CA CYS A 121 13.62 22.98 19.66
C CYS A 121 14.51 22.75 20.89
N PRO A 122 13.93 22.66 22.11
CA PRO A 122 14.70 22.45 23.33
C PRO A 122 15.49 21.11 23.26
N VAL A 123 16.57 21.05 24.07
CA VAL A 123 17.48 19.89 24.07
C VAL A 123 16.73 18.58 24.38
N GLY A 124 15.73 18.62 25.28
CA GLY A 124 14.88 17.45 25.61
C GLY A 124 13.79 17.12 24.57
N GLY A 125 13.69 17.89 23.49
CA GLY A 125 12.62 17.74 22.51
C GLY A 125 11.28 18.33 22.96
N ARG A 126 10.29 18.26 22.09
CA ARG A 126 8.89 18.59 22.35
C ARG A 126 8.03 17.35 22.31
N PRO A 127 6.98 17.23 23.15
CA PRO A 127 6.09 16.10 23.10
C PRO A 127 5.36 16.05 21.74
N ILE A 128 5.17 14.85 21.21
CA ILE A 128 4.38 14.63 20.00
C ILE A 128 2.92 14.95 20.34
N PRO A 129 2.24 15.83 19.57
CA PRO A 129 0.83 16.12 19.83
C PRO A 129 -0.05 14.89 19.53
N PRO A 130 -1.12 14.66 20.30
CA PRO A 130 -2.10 13.64 19.94
C PRO A 130 -2.69 13.94 18.55
N LEU A 131 -2.73 12.93 17.68
CA LEU A 131 -3.14 13.10 16.28
C LEU A 131 -4.54 13.69 16.16
N ASP A 132 -5.48 13.21 16.96
CA ASP A 132 -6.89 13.65 17.01
C ASP A 132 -7.09 15.10 17.39
N SER A 133 -6.07 15.74 17.98
CA SER A 133 -6.07 17.17 18.35
C SER A 133 -5.49 18.09 17.26
N THR A 134 -5.06 17.54 16.12
CA THR A 134 -4.39 18.31 15.07
C THR A 134 -5.36 18.77 13.97
N GLN A 135 -5.08 19.94 13.38
CA GLN A 135 -5.83 20.45 12.24
C GLN A 135 -5.70 19.52 11.03
N ILE A 136 -4.52 18.93 10.82
CA ILE A 136 -4.24 17.96 9.74
C ILE A 136 -5.20 16.77 9.81
N ALA A 137 -5.42 16.23 11.02
CA ALA A 137 -6.35 15.12 11.20
C ALA A 137 -7.79 15.52 10.87
N ALA A 138 -8.24 16.70 11.34
CA ALA A 138 -9.56 17.22 11.05
C ALA A 138 -9.78 17.42 9.54
N GLU A 139 -8.82 18.05 8.84
CA GLU A 139 -8.87 18.28 7.39
C GLU A 139 -8.86 16.97 6.60
N SER A 140 -8.03 15.99 7.00
CA SER A 140 -7.95 14.68 6.36
C SER A 140 -9.28 13.91 6.47
N VAL A 141 -9.90 13.92 7.66
CA VAL A 141 -11.21 13.26 7.87
C VAL A 141 -12.31 13.96 7.06
N VAL A 142 -12.33 15.29 7.01
CA VAL A 142 -13.28 16.06 6.19
C VAL A 142 -13.08 15.77 4.69
N ALA A 143 -11.83 15.54 4.26
CA ALA A 143 -11.51 15.13 2.89
C ALA A 143 -11.88 13.66 2.58
N GLY A 144 -12.38 12.90 3.57
CA GLY A 144 -12.79 11.51 3.40
C GLY A 144 -11.69 10.47 3.63
N HIS A 145 -10.52 10.88 4.11
CA HIS A 145 -9.46 9.94 4.47
C HIS A 145 -9.79 9.26 5.83
N PRO A 146 -9.71 7.93 5.92
CA PRO A 146 -9.91 7.24 7.19
C PRO A 146 -8.79 7.60 8.18
N MET A 147 -9.09 7.49 9.48
CA MET A 147 -8.05 7.60 10.51
C MET A 147 -7.01 6.49 10.33
N PRO A 148 -5.72 6.81 10.46
CA PRO A 148 -4.65 5.82 10.36
C PRO A 148 -4.79 4.71 11.41
N PHE A 149 -4.37 3.50 11.08
CA PHE A 149 -4.30 2.40 12.03
C PHE A 149 -3.27 2.69 13.13
N ALA A 150 -3.50 2.13 14.34
CA ALA A 150 -2.56 2.31 15.45
C ALA A 150 -1.18 1.70 15.17
N SER A 151 -1.12 0.63 14.35
CA SER A 151 0.13 -0.03 13.94
C SER A 151 0.01 -0.69 12.57
N PHE A 152 1.14 -1.09 11.98
CA PHE A 152 1.16 -1.95 10.78
C PHE A 152 0.47 -3.31 11.03
N ALA A 153 0.55 -3.83 12.25
CA ALA A 153 -0.14 -5.06 12.63
C ALA A 153 -1.67 -4.90 12.58
N ASP A 154 -2.20 -3.75 13.01
CA ASP A 154 -3.64 -3.43 12.95
C ASP A 154 -4.10 -3.22 11.50
N LEU A 155 -3.28 -2.56 10.68
CA LEU A 155 -3.52 -2.46 9.24
C LEU A 155 -3.55 -3.87 8.62
N GLY A 156 -2.58 -4.72 8.94
CA GLY A 156 -2.57 -6.14 8.53
C GLY A 156 -3.79 -6.91 9.01
N ALA A 157 -4.31 -6.60 10.21
CA ALA A 157 -5.54 -7.21 10.72
C ALA A 157 -6.76 -6.83 9.87
N SER A 158 -6.81 -5.63 9.30
CA SER A 158 -7.92 -5.17 8.45
C SER A 158 -8.10 -5.96 7.16
N VAL A 159 -7.04 -6.62 6.70
CA VAL A 159 -7.07 -7.49 5.51
C VAL A 159 -7.19 -8.97 5.83
N ARG A 160 -7.29 -9.37 7.10
CA ARG A 160 -7.46 -10.78 7.50
C ARG A 160 -8.82 -11.32 7.07
N SER A 161 -8.90 -12.64 7.02
CA SER A 161 -10.17 -13.33 6.75
C SER A 161 -11.20 -13.01 7.84
N ASN A 162 -12.42 -12.75 7.40
CA ASN A 162 -13.61 -12.65 8.27
C ASN A 162 -14.49 -13.89 8.18
N LEU A 163 -14.00 -14.98 7.57
CA LEU A 163 -14.73 -16.23 7.47
C LEU A 163 -14.99 -16.79 8.88
N LEU A 164 -16.26 -17.08 9.14
CA LEU A 164 -16.77 -17.66 10.37
C LEU A 164 -17.24 -19.10 10.09
N ALA A 165 -17.62 -19.81 11.10
CA ALA A 165 -18.09 -21.18 11.30
C ALA A 165 -18.64 -22.06 10.14
N HIS A 166 -18.57 -21.66 8.87
CA HIS A 166 -19.03 -22.46 7.70
C HIS A 166 -17.95 -22.50 6.59
N GLU A 167 -16.69 -22.50 6.97
CA GLU A 167 -15.56 -22.46 6.02
C GLU A 167 -15.56 -23.60 5.01
N GLU A 168 -15.93 -24.84 5.43
CA GLU A 168 -15.96 -25.99 4.53
C GLU A 168 -17.00 -25.84 3.42
N GLN A 169 -18.22 -25.42 3.74
CA GLN A 169 -19.29 -25.22 2.74
C GLN A 169 -18.95 -24.05 1.79
N TRP A 170 -18.30 -23.02 2.33
CA TRP A 170 -17.85 -21.89 1.53
C TRP A 170 -16.72 -22.31 0.59
N LEU A 171 -15.74 -23.04 1.10
CA LEU A 171 -14.65 -23.60 0.30
C LEU A 171 -15.17 -24.49 -0.83
N GLU A 172 -16.11 -25.41 -0.54
CA GLU A 172 -16.74 -26.26 -1.56
C GLU A 172 -17.45 -25.44 -2.64
N ARG A 173 -18.14 -24.35 -2.25
CA ARG A 173 -18.82 -23.45 -3.18
C ARG A 173 -17.81 -22.78 -4.13
N VAL A 174 -16.71 -22.25 -3.61
CA VAL A 174 -15.63 -21.63 -4.39
C VAL A 174 -14.97 -22.68 -5.30
N GLN A 175 -14.66 -23.88 -4.79
CA GLN A 175 -14.04 -24.95 -5.56
C GLN A 175 -14.86 -25.41 -6.76
N LYS A 176 -16.18 -25.40 -6.66
CA LYS A 176 -17.09 -25.74 -7.79
C LYS A 176 -16.90 -24.82 -9.01
N SER A 177 -16.38 -23.62 -8.80
CA SER A 177 -16.15 -22.63 -9.86
C SER A 177 -14.73 -22.66 -10.40
N CYS A 178 -13.84 -23.51 -9.89
CA CYS A 178 -12.48 -23.68 -10.42
C CYS A 178 -12.52 -24.20 -11.86
N VAL A 179 -11.52 -23.79 -12.62
CA VAL A 179 -11.35 -24.22 -14.01
C VAL A 179 -10.23 -25.26 -14.08
N ASP A 180 -10.49 -26.38 -14.77
CA ASP A 180 -9.42 -27.27 -15.17
C ASP A 180 -8.71 -26.66 -16.40
N PRO A 181 -7.40 -26.39 -16.33
CA PRO A 181 -6.65 -25.86 -17.49
C PRO A 181 -6.68 -26.73 -18.73
N LEU A 182 -7.07 -28.00 -18.58
CA LEU A 182 -7.20 -28.98 -19.70
C LEU A 182 -8.65 -29.10 -20.19
N ASP A 183 -9.58 -28.30 -19.66
CA ASP A 183 -10.97 -28.36 -20.09
C ASP A 183 -11.10 -27.96 -21.56
N SER A 184 -11.86 -28.74 -22.32
CA SER A 184 -12.13 -28.50 -23.75
C SER A 184 -12.92 -27.20 -23.99
N ASP A 185 -13.62 -26.67 -22.96
CA ASP A 185 -14.42 -25.45 -23.00
C ASP A 185 -13.72 -24.27 -22.33
N LEU A 186 -12.39 -24.34 -22.12
CA LEU A 186 -11.61 -23.37 -21.37
C LEU A 186 -11.88 -21.92 -21.78
N ASN A 187 -11.97 -21.65 -23.09
CA ASN A 187 -12.22 -20.28 -23.57
C ASN A 187 -13.58 -19.71 -23.11
N ASN A 188 -14.63 -20.54 -23.07
CA ASN A 188 -15.93 -20.08 -22.55
C ASN A 188 -15.91 -19.92 -21.05
N LEU A 189 -15.19 -20.77 -20.32
CA LEU A 189 -15.01 -20.65 -18.89
C LEU A 189 -14.20 -19.40 -18.51
N GLN A 190 -13.22 -19.00 -19.34
CA GLN A 190 -12.48 -17.74 -19.16
C GLN A 190 -13.37 -16.52 -19.42
N ARG A 191 -14.19 -16.54 -20.48
CA ARG A 191 -15.18 -15.48 -20.76
C ARG A 191 -16.19 -15.32 -19.63
N ASP A 192 -16.73 -16.43 -19.16
CA ASP A 192 -17.66 -16.48 -18.03
C ASP A 192 -17.03 -15.87 -16.77
N GLY A 193 -15.78 -16.28 -16.45
CA GLY A 193 -15.05 -15.70 -15.31
C GLY A 193 -14.77 -14.20 -15.45
N ALA A 194 -14.37 -13.75 -16.63
CA ALA A 194 -14.13 -12.34 -16.91
C ALA A 194 -15.44 -11.51 -16.79
N THR A 195 -16.54 -12.06 -17.31
CA THR A 195 -17.87 -11.42 -17.18
C THR A 195 -18.31 -11.35 -15.72
N ALA A 196 -18.13 -12.42 -14.94
CA ALA A 196 -18.46 -12.44 -13.52
C ALA A 196 -17.66 -11.39 -12.71
N VAL A 197 -16.39 -11.15 -13.06
CA VAL A 197 -15.60 -10.06 -12.45
C VAL A 197 -16.23 -8.70 -12.72
N ILE A 198 -16.68 -8.43 -13.96
CA ILE A 198 -17.34 -7.18 -14.32
C ILE A 198 -18.67 -7.02 -13.58
N ASP A 199 -19.49 -8.09 -13.56
CA ASP A 199 -20.80 -8.05 -12.92
C ASP A 199 -20.66 -7.79 -11.41
N LEU A 200 -19.72 -8.46 -10.74
CA LEU A 200 -19.46 -8.23 -9.33
C LEU A 200 -18.93 -6.81 -9.09
N ALA A 201 -18.05 -6.31 -9.94
CA ALA A 201 -17.54 -4.95 -9.83
C ALA A 201 -18.67 -3.90 -9.96
N ASN A 202 -19.63 -4.13 -10.88
CA ASN A 202 -20.80 -3.26 -11.05
C ASN A 202 -21.65 -3.17 -9.77
N ASP A 203 -21.83 -4.28 -9.02
CA ASP A 203 -22.49 -4.25 -7.72
C ASP A 203 -21.77 -3.32 -6.73
N PHE A 204 -20.42 -3.42 -6.67
CA PHE A 204 -19.63 -2.58 -5.78
C PHE A 204 -19.58 -1.11 -6.22
N ILE A 205 -19.62 -0.84 -7.53
CA ILE A 205 -19.69 0.52 -8.07
C ILE A 205 -21.06 1.15 -7.72
N ALA A 206 -22.14 0.40 -7.94
CA ALA A 206 -23.50 0.90 -7.76
C ALA A 206 -23.94 1.00 -6.29
N HIS A 207 -23.55 0.02 -5.47
CA HIS A 207 -24.11 -0.15 -4.12
C HIS A 207 -23.03 -0.15 -3.01
N GLY A 208 -21.74 -0.20 -3.37
CA GLY A 208 -20.61 -0.30 -2.42
C GLY A 208 -20.40 -1.69 -1.82
N ILE A 209 -21.29 -2.64 -2.09
CA ILE A 209 -21.25 -4.02 -1.58
C ILE A 209 -22.04 -4.93 -2.53
N SER A 210 -21.70 -6.21 -2.58
CA SER A 210 -22.58 -7.25 -3.13
C SER A 210 -22.99 -8.23 -2.03
N THR A 211 -24.23 -8.66 -2.08
CA THR A 211 -24.80 -9.73 -1.20
C THR A 211 -24.94 -11.05 -1.93
N ASP A 212 -24.60 -11.11 -3.22
CA ASP A 212 -24.66 -12.33 -4.05
C ASP A 212 -23.48 -13.24 -3.73
N GLN A 213 -23.71 -14.16 -2.79
CA GLN A 213 -22.71 -15.11 -2.34
C GLN A 213 -22.30 -16.11 -3.43
N ASP A 214 -23.19 -16.41 -4.40
CA ASP A 214 -22.88 -17.31 -5.48
C ASP A 214 -21.97 -16.62 -6.51
N LEU A 215 -22.24 -15.37 -6.83
CA LEU A 215 -21.34 -14.57 -7.69
C LEU A 215 -19.98 -14.35 -7.05
N ILE A 216 -19.92 -14.05 -5.74
CA ILE A 216 -18.67 -13.90 -4.99
C ILE A 216 -17.85 -15.20 -5.04
N ALA A 217 -18.49 -16.35 -4.74
CA ALA A 217 -17.82 -17.67 -4.80
C ALA A 217 -17.34 -18.00 -6.23
N HIS A 218 -18.15 -17.65 -7.22
CA HIS A 218 -17.83 -17.87 -8.62
C HIS A 218 -16.59 -17.08 -9.04
N VAL A 219 -16.53 -15.79 -8.73
CA VAL A 219 -15.35 -14.96 -9.01
C VAL A 219 -14.11 -15.50 -8.31
N LEU A 220 -14.21 -15.84 -7.01
CA LEU A 220 -13.08 -16.40 -6.26
C LEU A 220 -12.53 -17.68 -6.89
N GLY A 221 -13.39 -18.59 -7.32
CA GLY A 221 -12.99 -19.83 -8.00
C GLY A 221 -12.37 -19.57 -9.38
N ARG A 222 -12.98 -18.66 -10.17
CA ARG A 222 -12.50 -18.31 -11.53
C ARG A 222 -11.15 -17.61 -11.52
N LEU A 223 -10.80 -16.87 -10.48
CA LEU A 223 -9.49 -16.24 -10.34
C LEU A 223 -8.33 -17.25 -10.19
N SER A 224 -8.59 -18.53 -9.99
CA SER A 224 -7.58 -19.58 -10.08
C SER A 224 -7.04 -19.75 -11.51
N GLU A 225 -7.81 -19.35 -12.52
CA GLU A 225 -7.41 -19.36 -13.92
C GLU A 225 -6.64 -18.06 -14.27
N ILE A 226 -5.48 -18.24 -14.92
CA ILE A 226 -4.50 -17.16 -15.13
C ILE A 226 -5.06 -16.02 -16.00
N GLN A 227 -5.77 -16.36 -17.10
CA GLN A 227 -6.30 -15.36 -18.02
C GLN A 227 -7.40 -14.52 -17.35
N VAL A 228 -8.26 -15.14 -16.52
CA VAL A 228 -9.30 -14.43 -15.75
C VAL A 228 -8.65 -13.50 -14.73
N ARG A 229 -7.63 -13.97 -14.01
CA ARG A 229 -6.89 -13.14 -13.05
C ARG A 229 -6.19 -11.96 -13.74
N ASP A 230 -5.53 -12.18 -14.87
CA ASP A 230 -4.82 -11.14 -15.60
C ASP A 230 -5.80 -10.14 -16.23
N PHE A 231 -6.97 -10.59 -16.68
CA PHE A 231 -8.08 -9.72 -17.06
C PHE A 231 -8.53 -8.86 -15.89
N ALA A 232 -8.78 -9.47 -14.73
CA ALA A 232 -9.21 -8.78 -13.51
C ALA A 232 -8.20 -7.72 -13.05
N LEU A 233 -6.89 -7.98 -13.21
CA LEU A 233 -5.84 -7.02 -12.92
C LEU A 233 -5.98 -5.74 -13.74
N GLY A 234 -6.39 -5.86 -15.01
CA GLY A 234 -6.52 -4.75 -15.95
C GLY A 234 -7.89 -4.04 -15.97
N SER A 235 -8.92 -4.60 -15.36
CA SER A 235 -10.32 -4.25 -15.66
C SER A 235 -10.79 -2.89 -15.15
N HIS A 236 -10.08 -2.24 -14.23
CA HIS A 236 -10.50 -0.93 -13.71
C HIS A 236 -9.84 0.24 -14.44
N ASP A 237 -10.55 1.35 -14.47
CA ASP A 237 -10.11 2.67 -14.89
C ASP A 237 -10.27 3.68 -13.73
N LEU A 238 -10.00 4.95 -13.96
CA LEU A 238 -10.08 5.99 -12.93
C LEU A 238 -11.49 6.14 -12.34
N ASP A 239 -12.52 5.97 -13.14
CA ASP A 239 -13.91 6.17 -12.71
C ASP A 239 -14.43 4.97 -11.90
N SER A 240 -14.00 3.77 -12.22
CA SER A 240 -14.42 2.52 -11.59
C SER A 240 -13.50 2.05 -10.45
N ALA A 241 -12.31 2.61 -10.34
CA ALA A 241 -11.25 2.12 -9.45
C ALA A 241 -11.67 2.00 -7.98
N ASP A 242 -12.46 2.94 -7.44
CA ASP A 242 -12.92 2.85 -6.05
C ASP A 242 -13.89 1.67 -5.82
N GLY A 243 -14.76 1.36 -6.79
CA GLY A 243 -15.61 0.16 -6.76
C GLY A 243 -14.78 -1.13 -6.76
N TYR A 244 -13.80 -1.21 -7.66
CA TYR A 244 -12.88 -2.36 -7.71
C TYR A 244 -12.05 -2.49 -6.44
N ARG A 245 -11.56 -1.39 -5.87
CA ARG A 245 -10.83 -1.40 -4.60
C ARG A 245 -11.69 -1.99 -3.46
N ARG A 246 -12.94 -1.54 -3.33
CA ARG A 246 -13.89 -2.09 -2.34
C ARG A 246 -14.15 -3.57 -2.58
N MET A 247 -14.36 -3.98 -3.83
CA MET A 247 -14.57 -5.36 -4.22
C MET A 247 -13.37 -6.24 -3.85
N TRP A 248 -12.15 -5.89 -4.26
CA TRP A 248 -10.97 -6.69 -3.96
C TRP A 248 -10.71 -6.81 -2.46
N MET A 249 -10.92 -5.73 -1.71
CA MET A 249 -10.80 -5.76 -0.25
C MET A 249 -11.88 -6.63 0.42
N HIS A 250 -13.09 -6.67 -0.12
CA HIS A 250 -14.15 -7.57 0.34
C HIS A 250 -13.79 -9.03 0.03
N LEU A 251 -13.41 -9.33 -1.20
CA LEU A 251 -13.01 -10.67 -1.63
C LEU A 251 -11.78 -11.17 -0.87
N LEU A 252 -10.78 -10.32 -0.63
CA LEU A 252 -9.60 -10.66 0.15
C LEU A 252 -9.97 -11.17 1.56
N ARG A 253 -10.98 -10.58 2.18
CA ARG A 253 -11.48 -11.00 3.51
C ARG A 253 -12.34 -12.26 3.45
N SER A 254 -12.99 -12.53 2.32
CA SER A 254 -13.89 -13.66 2.11
C SER A 254 -13.22 -14.87 1.44
N ALA A 255 -12.00 -14.71 0.91
CA ALA A 255 -11.30 -15.79 0.23
C ALA A 255 -10.93 -16.93 1.20
N PRO A 256 -11.32 -18.18 0.93
CA PRO A 256 -10.91 -19.31 1.72
C PRO A 256 -9.43 -19.66 1.45
N PRO A 257 -8.78 -20.44 2.36
CA PRO A 257 -7.42 -20.92 2.15
C PRO A 257 -7.24 -21.60 0.80
N GLY A 258 -6.13 -21.30 0.10
CA GLY A 258 -5.82 -21.75 -1.26
C GLY A 258 -6.39 -20.87 -2.38
N PHE A 259 -7.23 -19.89 -2.04
CA PHE A 259 -7.81 -18.92 -2.99
C PHE A 259 -7.46 -17.46 -2.65
N VAL A 260 -6.65 -17.25 -1.64
CA VAL A 260 -6.29 -15.91 -1.17
C VAL A 260 -5.28 -15.25 -2.11
N ALA A 261 -4.29 -15.98 -2.60
CA ALA A 261 -3.16 -15.40 -3.33
C ALA A 261 -3.56 -14.60 -4.59
N PRO A 262 -4.47 -15.07 -5.49
CA PRO A 262 -4.91 -14.28 -6.64
C PRO A 262 -5.55 -12.95 -6.23
N VAL A 263 -6.51 -13.00 -5.30
CA VAL A 263 -7.25 -11.82 -4.82
C VAL A 263 -6.33 -10.85 -4.09
N ALA A 264 -5.42 -11.37 -3.27
CA ALA A 264 -4.45 -10.56 -2.54
C ALA A 264 -3.54 -9.77 -3.49
N CYS A 265 -3.15 -10.36 -4.62
CA CYS A 265 -2.39 -9.67 -5.65
C CYS A 265 -3.20 -8.54 -6.31
N LEU A 266 -4.49 -8.76 -6.59
CA LEU A 266 -5.37 -7.73 -7.17
C LEU A 266 -5.61 -6.58 -6.18
N ALA A 267 -5.86 -6.90 -4.91
CA ALA A 267 -5.98 -5.92 -3.83
C ALA A 267 -4.67 -5.14 -3.63
N ALA A 268 -3.51 -5.81 -3.69
CA ALA A 268 -2.21 -5.15 -3.58
C ALA A 268 -1.94 -4.21 -4.75
N ALA A 269 -2.26 -4.63 -5.98
CA ALA A 269 -2.04 -3.82 -7.17
C ALA A 269 -2.84 -2.51 -7.11
N ILE A 270 -4.14 -2.59 -6.81
CA ILE A 270 -4.97 -1.39 -6.74
C ILE A 270 -4.60 -0.51 -5.55
N ALA A 271 -4.25 -1.07 -4.39
CA ALA A 271 -3.76 -0.31 -3.24
C ALA A 271 -2.48 0.46 -3.59
N TYR A 272 -1.55 -0.16 -4.32
CA TYR A 272 -0.32 0.47 -4.80
C TYR A 272 -0.61 1.63 -5.75
N GLU A 273 -1.55 1.49 -6.69
CA GLU A 273 -1.96 2.56 -7.60
C GLU A 273 -2.56 3.76 -6.87
N TYR A 274 -3.22 3.53 -5.74
CA TYR A 274 -3.71 4.59 -4.84
C TYR A 274 -2.62 5.21 -3.95
N GLY A 275 -1.37 4.74 -4.06
CA GLY A 275 -0.26 5.20 -3.21
C GLY A 275 -0.27 4.57 -1.81
N ASP A 276 -1.16 3.62 -1.53
CA ASP A 276 -1.22 2.92 -0.25
C ASP A 276 -0.26 1.70 -0.25
N GLY A 277 1.03 2.00 -0.22
CA GLY A 277 2.08 0.97 -0.23
C GLY A 277 2.04 0.05 0.99
N ALA A 278 1.56 0.53 2.13
CA ALA A 278 1.43 -0.28 3.34
C ALA A 278 0.32 -1.33 3.20
N LEU A 279 -0.84 -0.94 2.69
CA LEU A 279 -1.94 -1.86 2.40
C LEU A 279 -1.56 -2.85 1.30
N ALA A 280 -0.85 -2.38 0.26
CA ALA A 280 -0.32 -3.24 -0.79
C ALA A 280 0.62 -4.32 -0.22
N ARG A 281 1.53 -3.95 0.68
CA ARG A 281 2.40 -4.88 1.38
C ARG A 281 1.60 -5.87 2.23
N ALA A 282 0.66 -5.40 3.05
CA ALA A 282 -0.16 -6.25 3.90
C ALA A 282 -0.97 -7.28 3.09
N ALA A 283 -1.47 -6.88 1.92
CA ALA A 283 -2.16 -7.79 1.00
C ALA A 283 -1.19 -8.83 0.41
N LEU A 284 0.02 -8.43 -0.03
CA LEU A 284 1.04 -9.37 -0.52
C LEU A 284 1.51 -10.35 0.57
N ASP A 285 1.66 -9.92 1.82
CA ASP A 285 2.01 -10.79 2.94
C ASP A 285 0.96 -11.91 3.10
N ARG A 286 -0.33 -11.60 2.88
CA ARG A 286 -1.38 -12.62 2.84
C ARG A 286 -1.25 -13.56 1.64
N ALA A 287 -0.88 -13.03 0.46
CA ALA A 287 -0.65 -13.87 -0.72
C ALA A 287 0.49 -14.88 -0.45
N PHE A 288 1.60 -14.43 0.14
CA PHE A 288 2.73 -15.31 0.49
C PHE A 288 2.41 -16.30 1.62
N THR A 289 1.53 -15.92 2.54
CA THR A 289 1.05 -16.85 3.59
C THR A 289 0.24 -18.00 2.97
N ASP A 290 -0.60 -17.71 1.98
CA ASP A 290 -1.44 -18.69 1.29
C ASP A 290 -0.63 -19.53 0.28
N ALA A 291 0.19 -18.86 -0.53
CA ALA A 291 1.00 -19.49 -1.58
C ALA A 291 2.38 -18.81 -1.70
N PRO A 292 3.41 -19.28 -0.98
CA PRO A 292 4.73 -18.63 -0.90
C PRO A 292 5.44 -18.42 -2.24
N THR A 293 5.12 -19.23 -3.25
CA THR A 293 5.75 -19.18 -4.59
C THR A 293 4.82 -18.62 -5.66
N TYR A 294 3.74 -17.93 -5.28
CA TYR A 294 2.78 -17.40 -6.24
C TYR A 294 3.42 -16.36 -7.16
N SER A 295 3.46 -16.66 -8.46
CA SER A 295 4.28 -15.92 -9.44
C SER A 295 3.92 -14.43 -9.52
N LEU A 296 2.63 -14.09 -9.50
CA LEU A 296 2.18 -12.70 -9.55
C LEU A 296 2.57 -11.94 -8.28
N ALA A 297 2.49 -12.57 -7.10
CA ALA A 297 2.91 -11.94 -5.84
C ALA A 297 4.42 -11.63 -5.85
N LEU A 298 5.24 -12.58 -6.33
CA LEU A 298 6.69 -12.35 -6.49
C LEU A 298 7.00 -11.23 -7.48
N LEU A 299 6.24 -11.13 -8.57
CA LEU A 299 6.40 -10.05 -9.55
C LEU A 299 6.03 -8.69 -8.93
N LEU A 300 4.85 -8.59 -8.30
CA LEU A 300 4.41 -7.36 -7.65
C LEU A 300 5.36 -6.93 -6.54
N GLN A 301 5.85 -7.86 -5.72
CA GLN A 301 6.85 -7.57 -4.70
C GLN A 301 8.10 -6.92 -5.30
N ARG A 302 8.61 -7.44 -6.43
CA ARG A 302 9.77 -6.84 -7.11
C ARG A 302 9.48 -5.44 -7.64
N VAL A 303 8.31 -5.24 -8.26
CA VAL A 303 7.88 -3.94 -8.78
C VAL A 303 7.76 -2.92 -7.65
N PHE A 304 7.10 -3.27 -6.55
CA PHE A 304 6.91 -2.39 -5.40
C PHE A 304 8.23 -2.09 -4.67
N SER A 305 9.09 -3.11 -4.50
CA SER A 305 10.41 -2.94 -3.91
C SER A 305 11.38 -2.15 -4.79
N ALA A 306 11.17 -2.11 -6.09
CA ALA A 306 11.93 -1.26 -7.01
C ALA A 306 11.46 0.21 -6.98
N GLY A 307 10.38 0.53 -6.25
CA GLY A 307 9.85 1.89 -6.12
C GLY A 307 9.28 2.46 -7.42
N TRP A 308 8.71 1.61 -8.27
CA TRP A 308 8.05 2.11 -9.48
C TRP A 308 6.97 3.13 -9.11
N PRO A 309 6.94 4.31 -9.77
CA PRO A 309 5.85 5.27 -9.53
C PRO A 309 4.48 4.62 -9.77
N PRO A 310 3.49 4.82 -8.88
CA PRO A 310 2.15 4.25 -9.03
C PRO A 310 1.51 4.54 -10.39
N GLN A 311 1.73 5.74 -10.94
CA GLN A 311 1.22 6.13 -12.26
C GLN A 311 1.84 5.31 -13.39
N SER A 312 3.15 5.03 -13.33
CA SER A 312 3.84 4.20 -14.32
C SER A 312 3.36 2.75 -14.28
N PHE A 313 3.07 2.23 -13.06
CA PHE A 313 2.48 0.91 -12.89
C PHE A 313 1.06 0.85 -13.48
N ALA A 314 0.20 1.84 -13.19
CA ALA A 314 -1.15 1.95 -13.72
C ALA A 314 -1.14 2.05 -15.26
N GLN A 315 -0.24 2.85 -15.83
CA GLN A 315 -0.08 2.96 -17.28
C GLN A 315 0.30 1.62 -17.91
N MET A 316 1.33 0.94 -17.40
CA MET A 316 1.76 -0.37 -17.91
C MET A 316 0.59 -1.38 -17.87
N ARG A 317 -0.16 -1.43 -16.77
CA ARG A 317 -1.32 -2.30 -16.62
C ARG A 317 -2.38 -2.00 -17.67
N SER A 318 -2.74 -0.73 -17.87
CA SER A 318 -3.74 -0.32 -18.85
C SER A 318 -3.31 -0.60 -20.30
N GLU A 319 -2.02 -0.49 -20.63
CA GLU A 319 -1.48 -0.82 -21.95
C GLU A 319 -1.50 -2.33 -22.26
N LEU A 320 -1.39 -3.17 -21.21
CA LEU A 320 -1.42 -4.63 -21.38
C LEU A 320 -2.84 -5.18 -21.46
N HIS A 321 -3.83 -4.54 -20.83
CA HIS A 321 -5.20 -5.02 -20.73
C HIS A 321 -5.88 -5.34 -22.08
N PRO A 322 -5.78 -4.52 -23.14
CA PRO A 322 -6.37 -4.83 -24.43
C PRO A 322 -5.89 -6.15 -25.03
N LYS A 323 -4.64 -6.56 -24.78
CA LYS A 323 -4.11 -7.84 -25.24
C LYS A 323 -4.76 -9.01 -24.51
N VAL A 324 -5.00 -8.87 -23.22
CA VAL A 324 -5.70 -9.89 -22.41
C VAL A 324 -7.16 -9.97 -22.84
N CYS A 325 -7.83 -8.83 -23.04
CA CYS A 325 -9.19 -8.80 -23.58
C CYS A 325 -9.30 -9.52 -24.93
N ALA A 326 -8.37 -9.26 -25.86
CA ALA A 326 -8.35 -9.94 -27.14
C ALA A 326 -8.12 -11.46 -27.04
N ALA A 327 -7.35 -11.91 -26.05
CA ALA A 327 -7.15 -13.35 -25.81
C ALA A 327 -8.42 -14.05 -25.27
N ILE A 328 -9.25 -13.35 -24.48
CA ILE A 328 -10.46 -13.91 -23.87
C ILE A 328 -11.68 -13.75 -24.79
N PHE A 329 -11.86 -12.59 -25.41
CA PHE A 329 -13.09 -12.22 -26.14
C PHE A 329 -12.92 -12.21 -27.67
N GLY A 330 -11.68 -12.20 -28.17
CA GLY A 330 -11.36 -12.25 -29.60
C GLY A 330 -11.36 -13.66 -30.09
#